data_f938da134638757f799ef858aa7d31e1
#
_entry.id   f938da134638757f799ef858aa7d31e1
#
_cell.length_a   1.000
_cell.length_b   1.000
_cell.length_c   1.000
_cell.angle_alpha   90.00
_cell.angle_beta   90.00
_cell.angle_gamma   90.00
#
_symmetry.space_group_name_H-M   'P 1'
#
loop_
_entity.id
_entity.type
_entity.pdbx_description
1 polymer ?
#
loop_
_entity_poly.entity_id
_entity_poly.type
_entity_poly.pdbx_seq_one_letter_code
_entity_poly.pdbx_strand_id
1 'polypeptide(L)'
;MAAPLVKAVLGCSDLTLSVRSAVLRFPGFTQVRWSRYSPEFRDPQIDKDYHRKPWAELTEEEKFERELKKTQPIKAAPSANTSSVFEDPVISKFINMMMKGGNKVLARSLMTQALDSGSCERKQFAKFHAASSEEQATIERNPYTIFHQALKNCEPVIGLAPILKGGRFYQVPVPLSDRRRRFLAMKWMITECREKKHRRTLMPEKLSQELLQAFHNQGPVVKRKHDMHKMAEANRALAHYRWW
;
A
#
# COMPACT_ATOMS: atom_id res chain seq x y z
N MET A 1 -8.98 41.54 47.95
CA MET A 1 -9.51 40.16 47.78
C MET A 1 -9.27 39.63 46.34
N ALA A 2 -8.05 39.67 45.87
CA ALA A 2 -7.76 39.17 44.49
C ALA A 2 -6.72 38.03 44.44
N ALA A 3 -6.29 37.53 45.59
CA ALA A 3 -5.24 36.52 45.64
C ALA A 3 -5.66 35.05 45.35
N PRO A 4 -6.89 34.59 45.55
CA PRO A 4 -7.22 33.19 45.29
C PRO A 4 -7.46 32.86 43.84
N LEU A 5 -7.84 33.83 42.99
CA LEU A 5 -8.12 33.60 41.55
C LEU A 5 -6.87 33.38 40.74
N VAL A 6 -5.76 34.04 41.06
CA VAL A 6 -4.49 33.91 40.34
C VAL A 6 -3.82 32.55 40.56
N LYS A 7 -3.97 31.98 41.77
CA LYS A 7 -3.46 30.63 42.07
C LYS A 7 -4.23 29.52 41.36
N ALA A 8 -5.53 29.70 41.14
CA ALA A 8 -6.34 28.73 40.41
C ALA A 8 -5.98 28.65 38.91
N VAL A 9 -5.62 29.79 38.33
CA VAL A 9 -5.19 29.82 36.90
C VAL A 9 -3.80 29.23 36.70
N LEU A 10 -2.88 29.46 37.65
CA LEU A 10 -1.54 28.84 37.61
C LEU A 10 -1.59 27.33 37.89
N GLY A 11 -2.51 26.89 38.74
CA GLY A 11 -2.71 25.47 39.01
C GLY A 11 -3.24 24.68 37.80
N CYS A 12 -3.97 25.34 36.90
CA CYS A 12 -4.47 24.69 35.67
C CYS A 12 -3.39 24.49 34.61
N SER A 13 -2.42 25.42 34.51
CA SER A 13 -1.25 25.27 33.60
C SER A 13 -0.28 24.20 34.11
N ASP A 14 -0.10 24.09 35.44
CA ASP A 14 0.78 23.09 36.01
C ASP A 14 0.18 21.66 35.91
N LEU A 15 -1.15 21.53 35.97
CA LEU A 15 -1.83 20.26 35.76
C LEU A 15 -1.68 19.76 34.30
N THR A 16 -1.71 20.65 33.33
CA THR A 16 -1.50 20.27 31.92
C THR A 16 -0.06 19.88 31.62
N LEU A 17 0.92 20.54 32.24
CA LEU A 17 2.34 20.19 32.16
C LEU A 17 2.65 18.88 32.90
N SER A 18 2.04 18.64 34.05
CA SER A 18 2.18 17.41 34.81
C SER A 18 1.60 16.20 34.07
N VAL A 19 0.47 16.35 33.43
CA VAL A 19 -0.13 15.28 32.58
C VAL A 19 0.76 14.94 31.39
N ARG A 20 1.37 15.96 30.74
CA ARG A 20 2.31 15.72 29.64
C ARG A 20 3.59 15.00 30.08
N SER A 21 4.12 15.36 31.24
CA SER A 21 5.30 14.71 31.82
C SER A 21 5.01 13.30 32.37
N ALA A 22 3.78 13.07 32.86
CA ALA A 22 3.36 11.76 33.36
C ALA A 22 3.18 10.74 32.22
N VAL A 23 2.67 11.18 31.07
CA VAL A 23 2.52 10.31 29.86
C VAL A 23 3.89 9.85 29.33
N LEU A 24 4.94 10.64 29.52
CA LEU A 24 6.31 10.27 29.12
C LEU A 24 6.99 9.26 30.07
N ARG A 25 6.44 9.02 31.25
CA ARG A 25 7.04 8.16 32.29
C ARG A 25 6.51 6.72 32.32
N PHE A 26 5.46 6.41 31.58
CA PHE A 26 4.95 5.04 31.53
C PHE A 26 5.64 4.25 30.40
N PRO A 27 6.49 3.26 30.74
CA PRO A 27 7.05 2.35 29.74
C PRO A 27 5.90 1.47 29.21
N GLY A 28 5.46 1.74 28.01
CA GLY A 28 4.36 1.00 27.36
C GLY A 28 3.33 1.89 26.68
N PHE A 29 3.30 3.17 26.94
CA PHE A 29 2.52 4.10 26.14
C PHE A 29 3.26 4.37 24.83
N THR A 30 2.79 3.78 23.75
CA THR A 30 3.17 4.22 22.41
C THR A 30 2.92 5.72 22.32
N GLN A 31 3.94 6.47 21.91
CA GLN A 31 3.79 7.90 21.65
C GLN A 31 2.59 8.09 20.71
N VAL A 32 1.47 8.49 21.24
CA VAL A 32 0.33 8.90 20.44
C VAL A 32 0.74 10.18 19.74
N ARG A 33 1.12 10.07 18.48
CA ARG A 33 1.32 11.25 17.64
C ARG A 33 -0.02 11.93 17.47
N TRP A 34 -0.22 12.98 18.22
CA TRP A 34 -1.37 13.85 18.05
C TRP A 34 -1.35 14.38 16.62
N SER A 35 -2.45 14.18 15.92
CA SER A 35 -2.66 14.78 14.62
C SER A 35 -2.46 16.30 14.73
N ARG A 36 -1.95 16.94 13.67
CA ARG A 36 -1.84 18.40 13.55
C ARG A 36 -3.21 19.09 13.69
N TYR A 37 -4.29 18.34 13.53
CA TYR A 37 -5.66 18.83 13.58
C TYR A 37 -6.33 18.52 14.92
N SER A 38 -7.21 19.44 15.37
CA SER A 38 -8.11 19.22 16.50
C SER A 38 -9.03 18.01 16.24
N PRO A 39 -9.54 17.33 17.29
CA PRO A 39 -10.48 16.21 17.15
C PRO A 39 -11.79 16.57 16.43
N GLU A 40 -12.13 17.86 16.34
CA GLU A 40 -13.31 18.35 15.62
C GLU A 40 -13.19 18.21 14.10
N PHE A 41 -11.94 18.16 13.59
CA PHE A 41 -11.70 18.00 12.15
C PHE A 41 -12.01 16.58 11.69
N ARG A 42 -12.92 16.45 10.73
CA ARG A 42 -13.23 15.17 10.10
C ARG A 42 -12.18 14.76 9.07
N ASP A 43 -12.05 13.46 8.86
CA ASP A 43 -11.20 12.94 7.81
C ASP A 43 -11.81 13.24 6.42
N PRO A 44 -11.00 13.59 5.41
CA PRO A 44 -11.49 13.86 4.08
C PRO A 44 -12.09 12.59 3.48
N GLN A 45 -13.36 12.64 3.11
CA GLN A 45 -14.00 11.60 2.31
C GLN A 45 -13.64 11.81 0.85
N ILE A 46 -12.92 10.85 0.29
CA ILE A 46 -12.52 10.88 -1.12
C ILE A 46 -13.14 9.66 -1.78
N ASP A 47 -14.45 9.70 -1.93
CA ASP A 47 -15.18 8.70 -2.68
C ASP A 47 -15.21 9.10 -4.14
N LYS A 48 -14.74 8.21 -5.02
CA LYS A 48 -14.74 8.44 -6.47
C LYS A 48 -16.14 8.62 -7.04
N ASP A 49 -17.11 8.02 -6.41
CA ASP A 49 -18.51 8.02 -6.84
C ASP A 49 -19.33 9.17 -6.24
N TYR A 50 -18.80 9.89 -5.24
CA TYR A 50 -19.50 10.99 -4.57
C TYR A 50 -19.94 12.12 -5.51
N HIS A 51 -19.15 12.43 -6.53
CA HIS A 51 -19.43 13.49 -7.49
C HIS A 51 -20.15 13.00 -8.75
N ARG A 52 -20.37 11.69 -8.90
CA ARG A 52 -21.04 11.13 -10.09
C ARG A 52 -22.54 11.36 -10.10
N LYS A 53 -23.16 11.38 -8.92
CA LYS A 53 -24.60 11.60 -8.81
C LYS A 53 -24.91 13.10 -8.95
N PRO A 54 -25.71 13.53 -9.92
CA PRO A 54 -26.17 14.90 -10.04
C PRO A 54 -27.01 15.28 -8.82
N TRP A 55 -27.06 16.58 -8.50
CA TRP A 55 -27.78 17.08 -7.32
C TRP A 55 -29.27 16.69 -7.29
N ALA A 56 -29.90 16.57 -8.48
CA ALA A 56 -31.30 16.22 -8.61
C ALA A 56 -31.64 14.78 -8.20
N GLU A 57 -30.68 13.85 -8.32
CA GLU A 57 -30.89 12.44 -8.02
C GLU A 57 -30.54 12.07 -6.56
N LEU A 58 -30.12 13.06 -5.76
CA LEU A 58 -29.74 12.83 -4.37
C LEU A 58 -30.97 12.77 -3.49
N THR A 59 -30.94 11.85 -2.52
CA THR A 59 -31.93 11.82 -1.44
C THR A 59 -31.81 13.07 -0.54
N GLU A 60 -32.85 13.42 0.20
CA GLU A 60 -32.82 14.58 1.11
C GLU A 60 -31.72 14.43 2.21
N GLU A 61 -31.51 13.22 2.67
CA GLU A 61 -30.44 12.92 3.63
C GLU A 61 -29.05 13.15 3.04
N GLU A 62 -28.80 12.70 1.81
CA GLU A 62 -27.52 12.92 1.10
C GLU A 62 -27.30 14.42 0.80
N LYS A 63 -28.34 15.18 0.49
CA LYS A 63 -28.29 16.64 0.30
C LYS A 63 -27.90 17.34 1.61
N PHE A 64 -28.56 16.99 2.70
CA PHE A 64 -28.27 17.53 4.03
C PHE A 64 -26.83 17.21 4.48
N GLU A 65 -26.38 15.98 4.26
CA GLU A 65 -24.98 15.62 4.54
C GLU A 65 -23.97 16.41 3.70
N ARG A 66 -24.27 16.68 2.42
CA ARG A 66 -23.42 17.49 1.55
C ARG A 66 -23.36 18.96 2.01
N GLU A 67 -24.45 19.50 2.50
CA GLU A 67 -24.51 20.86 3.06
C GLU A 67 -23.74 20.94 4.39
N LEU A 68 -23.96 19.97 5.28
CA LEU A 68 -23.19 19.86 6.53
C LEU A 68 -21.67 19.74 6.29
N LYS A 69 -21.27 19.01 5.27
CA LYS A 69 -19.84 18.86 4.91
C LYS A 69 -19.21 20.17 4.46
N LYS A 70 -19.96 21.10 3.88
CA LYS A 70 -19.45 22.43 3.49
C LYS A 70 -19.09 23.30 4.69
N THR A 71 -19.79 23.14 5.80
CA THR A 71 -19.62 23.97 7.01
C THR A 71 -18.68 23.38 8.04
N GLN A 72 -18.39 22.07 7.98
CA GLN A 72 -17.52 21.39 8.95
C GLN A 72 -16.03 21.52 8.60
N PRO A 73 -15.15 21.66 9.60
CA PRO A 73 -13.73 21.65 9.37
C PRO A 73 -13.27 20.26 8.92
N ILE A 74 -12.61 20.18 7.77
CA ILE A 74 -12.13 18.95 7.17
C ILE A 74 -10.60 18.98 7.12
N LYS A 75 -9.95 17.87 7.50
CA LYS A 75 -8.50 17.72 7.37
C LYS A 75 -8.10 17.75 5.90
N ALA A 76 -6.93 18.33 5.63
CA ALA A 76 -6.37 18.30 4.28
C ALA A 76 -6.12 16.86 3.83
N ALA A 77 -6.56 16.52 2.63
CA ALA A 77 -6.31 15.21 2.06
C ALA A 77 -4.82 15.00 1.75
N PRO A 78 -4.23 13.84 2.07
CA PRO A 78 -2.87 13.53 1.63
C PRO A 78 -2.81 13.45 0.10
N SER A 79 -1.68 13.84 -0.48
CA SER A 79 -1.49 13.89 -1.93
C SER A 79 -1.68 12.55 -2.66
N ALA A 80 -1.65 11.44 -1.92
CA ALA A 80 -1.89 10.10 -2.46
C ALA A 80 -3.38 9.76 -2.57
N ASN A 81 -4.25 10.53 -1.91
CA ASN A 81 -5.70 10.35 -1.97
C ASN A 81 -6.28 11.36 -2.94
N THR A 82 -6.63 10.91 -4.12
CA THR A 82 -7.28 11.74 -5.14
C THR A 82 -8.66 11.17 -5.47
N SER A 83 -9.58 12.04 -5.83
CA SER A 83 -10.90 11.66 -6.32
C SER A 83 -10.89 11.26 -7.81
N SER A 84 -9.74 11.28 -8.46
CA SER A 84 -9.58 10.90 -9.86
C SER A 84 -9.93 9.42 -10.06
N VAL A 85 -10.82 9.15 -11.01
CA VAL A 85 -11.20 7.77 -11.40
C VAL A 85 -10.03 7.02 -12.03
N PHE A 86 -9.10 7.75 -12.67
CA PHE A 86 -7.96 7.17 -13.39
C PHE A 86 -6.80 6.79 -12.46
N GLU A 87 -6.78 7.26 -11.22
CA GLU A 87 -5.69 6.96 -10.30
C GLU A 87 -5.99 5.73 -9.45
N ASP A 88 -5.07 4.76 -9.55
CA ASP A 88 -5.11 3.54 -8.77
C ASP A 88 -4.19 3.67 -7.53
N PRO A 89 -4.71 3.44 -6.32
CA PRO A 89 -3.92 3.52 -5.09
C PRO A 89 -2.81 2.47 -5.02
N VAL A 90 -2.98 1.30 -5.67
CA VAL A 90 -1.96 0.24 -5.67
C VAL A 90 -0.79 0.64 -6.55
N ILE A 91 -1.07 1.18 -7.75
CA ILE A 91 -0.04 1.68 -8.67
C ILE A 91 0.69 2.88 -8.06
N SER A 92 -0.03 3.80 -7.45
CA SER A 92 0.56 4.95 -6.74
C SER A 92 1.49 4.49 -5.62
N LYS A 93 1.10 3.45 -4.87
CA LYS A 93 1.96 2.83 -3.85
C LYS A 93 3.18 2.16 -4.45
N PHE A 94 3.05 1.48 -5.57
CA PHE A 94 4.16 0.85 -6.28
C PHE A 94 5.18 1.89 -6.77
N ILE A 95 4.71 3.00 -7.36
CA ILE A 95 5.55 4.14 -7.77
C ILE A 95 6.33 4.70 -6.59
N ASN A 96 5.66 4.90 -5.44
CA ASN A 96 6.31 5.39 -4.22
C ASN A 96 7.40 4.43 -3.71
N MET A 97 7.22 3.12 -3.85
CA MET A 97 8.23 2.12 -3.47
C MET A 97 9.37 2.03 -4.49
N MET A 98 9.09 2.30 -5.76
CA MET A 98 10.10 2.31 -6.82
C MET A 98 10.96 3.58 -6.79
N MET A 99 10.45 4.67 -6.25
CA MET A 99 11.12 5.95 -6.17
C MET A 99 12.44 5.87 -5.39
N LYS A 100 13.47 6.56 -5.88
CA LYS A 100 14.74 6.79 -5.19
C LYS A 100 15.00 8.29 -5.09
N GLY A 101 15.54 8.76 -3.95
CA GLY A 101 15.92 10.16 -3.76
C GLY A 101 14.79 11.19 -3.93
N GLY A 102 13.52 10.78 -3.75
CA GLY A 102 12.37 11.68 -3.90
C GLY A 102 11.91 11.94 -5.35
N ASN A 103 12.60 11.41 -6.36
CA ASN A 103 12.26 11.63 -7.77
C ASN A 103 11.03 10.80 -8.19
N LYS A 104 9.84 11.31 -7.86
CA LYS A 104 8.57 10.66 -8.19
C LYS A 104 8.20 10.77 -9.67
N VAL A 105 8.64 11.85 -10.33
CA VAL A 105 8.36 12.08 -11.76
C VAL A 105 8.99 10.97 -12.58
N LEU A 106 10.27 10.67 -12.35
CA LEU A 106 10.98 9.59 -13.02
C LEU A 106 10.33 8.22 -12.72
N ALA A 107 10.00 7.95 -11.46
CA ALA A 107 9.37 6.69 -11.09
C ALA A 107 8.01 6.51 -11.76
N ARG A 108 7.22 7.59 -11.89
CA ARG A 108 5.94 7.59 -12.60
C ARG A 108 6.15 7.32 -14.09
N SER A 109 7.07 8.02 -14.75
CA SER A 109 7.34 7.81 -16.18
C SER A 109 7.80 6.39 -16.50
N LEU A 110 8.65 5.78 -15.64
CA LEU A 110 9.06 4.39 -15.78
C LEU A 110 7.88 3.42 -15.67
N MET A 111 6.96 3.68 -14.74
CA MET A 111 5.77 2.84 -14.58
C MET A 111 4.81 3.00 -15.75
N THR A 112 4.56 4.23 -16.19
CA THR A 112 3.73 4.50 -17.38
C THR A 112 4.31 3.81 -18.61
N GLN A 113 5.61 3.95 -18.87
CA GLN A 113 6.28 3.26 -19.96
C GLN A 113 6.19 1.72 -19.85
N ALA A 114 6.20 1.17 -18.66
CA ALA A 114 6.04 -0.28 -18.47
C ALA A 114 4.62 -0.76 -18.77
N LEU A 115 3.61 0.04 -18.47
CA LEU A 115 2.20 -0.30 -18.72
C LEU A 115 1.78 0.04 -20.16
N ASP A 116 2.00 1.28 -20.62
CA ASP A 116 1.43 1.79 -21.88
C ASP A 116 2.25 1.46 -23.11
N SER A 117 3.56 1.69 -23.05
CA SER A 117 4.26 1.80 -24.34
C SER A 117 4.90 0.56 -24.80
N GLY A 118 4.88 -0.31 -24.12
CA GLY A 118 5.72 -1.01 -24.85
C GLY A 118 5.82 -2.44 -24.67
N SER A 119 5.54 -2.93 -23.57
CA SER A 119 5.88 -4.29 -23.35
C SER A 119 4.70 -5.15 -22.95
N CYS A 120 3.87 -4.70 -22.03
CA CYS A 120 2.68 -5.46 -21.63
C CYS A 120 1.62 -5.41 -22.74
N GLU A 121 1.25 -4.22 -23.18
CA GLU A 121 0.19 -4.05 -24.17
C GLU A 121 0.60 -4.59 -25.55
N ARG A 122 1.78 -4.23 -26.06
CA ARG A 122 2.25 -4.72 -27.38
C ARG A 122 2.44 -6.23 -27.42
N LYS A 123 2.98 -6.84 -26.37
CA LYS A 123 3.16 -8.30 -26.34
C LYS A 123 1.83 -9.03 -26.26
N GLN A 124 0.88 -8.51 -25.50
CA GLN A 124 -0.47 -9.06 -25.45
C GLN A 124 -1.22 -8.82 -26.77
N PHE A 125 -1.07 -7.65 -27.38
CA PHE A 125 -1.62 -7.38 -28.72
C PHE A 125 -1.04 -8.31 -29.78
N ALA A 126 0.27 -8.51 -29.79
CA ALA A 126 0.91 -9.44 -30.72
C ALA A 126 0.41 -10.89 -30.52
N LYS A 127 0.26 -11.33 -29.29
CA LYS A 127 -0.34 -12.63 -28.98
C LYS A 127 -1.79 -12.71 -29.43
N PHE A 128 -2.57 -11.65 -29.18
CA PHE A 128 -3.98 -11.57 -29.57
C PHE A 128 -4.15 -11.69 -31.10
N HIS A 129 -3.33 -11.01 -31.88
CA HIS A 129 -3.40 -11.11 -33.35
C HIS A 129 -2.92 -12.43 -33.89
N ALA A 130 -2.03 -13.14 -33.19
CA ALA A 130 -1.53 -14.45 -33.61
C ALA A 130 -2.43 -15.60 -33.13
N ALA A 131 -3.35 -15.36 -32.22
CA ALA A 131 -4.20 -16.38 -31.63
C ALA A 131 -5.47 -16.65 -32.45
N SER A 132 -6.03 -17.85 -32.30
CA SER A 132 -7.31 -18.22 -32.90
C SER A 132 -8.46 -17.43 -32.29
N SER A 133 -9.62 -17.35 -32.95
CA SER A 133 -10.79 -16.60 -32.49
C SER A 133 -11.26 -17.02 -31.09
N GLU A 134 -11.14 -18.29 -30.71
CA GLU A 134 -11.53 -18.79 -29.41
C GLU A 134 -10.52 -18.39 -28.31
N GLU A 135 -9.23 -18.42 -28.64
CA GLU A 135 -8.16 -18.01 -27.72
C GLU A 135 -8.14 -16.49 -27.51
N GLN A 136 -8.56 -15.70 -28.49
CA GLN A 136 -8.66 -14.24 -28.38
C GLN A 136 -9.57 -13.80 -27.24
N ALA A 137 -10.63 -14.53 -26.95
CA ALA A 137 -11.56 -14.23 -25.85
C ALA A 137 -10.92 -14.39 -24.46
N THR A 138 -9.87 -15.21 -24.35
CA THR A 138 -9.18 -15.49 -23.08
C THR A 138 -8.01 -14.56 -22.79
N ILE A 139 -7.55 -13.80 -23.80
CA ILE A 139 -6.37 -12.94 -23.68
C ILE A 139 -6.76 -11.58 -23.08
N GLU A 140 -6.31 -11.36 -21.83
CA GLU A 140 -6.45 -10.07 -21.16
C GLU A 140 -5.55 -9.02 -21.83
N ARG A 141 -6.14 -7.89 -22.24
CA ARG A 141 -5.42 -6.78 -22.88
C ARG A 141 -5.19 -5.59 -21.97
N ASN A 142 -6.01 -5.44 -20.95
CA ASN A 142 -5.92 -4.31 -20.04
C ASN A 142 -4.67 -4.42 -19.13
N PRO A 143 -3.69 -3.49 -19.25
CA PRO A 143 -2.45 -3.55 -18.47
C PRO A 143 -2.70 -3.39 -16.96
N TYR A 144 -3.78 -2.73 -16.55
CA TYR A 144 -4.13 -2.56 -15.14
C TYR A 144 -4.63 -3.87 -14.52
N THR A 145 -5.47 -4.61 -15.22
CA THR A 145 -5.94 -5.93 -14.76
C THR A 145 -4.78 -6.92 -14.67
N ILE A 146 -3.90 -6.91 -15.67
CA ILE A 146 -2.67 -7.73 -15.68
C ILE A 146 -1.79 -7.39 -14.47
N PHE A 147 -1.59 -6.12 -14.17
CA PHE A 147 -0.80 -5.67 -13.03
C PHE A 147 -1.39 -6.16 -11.70
N HIS A 148 -2.69 -5.98 -11.48
CA HIS A 148 -3.36 -6.42 -10.26
C HIS A 148 -3.29 -7.94 -10.09
N GLN A 149 -3.56 -8.69 -11.14
CA GLN A 149 -3.51 -10.15 -11.10
C GLN A 149 -2.07 -10.65 -10.88
N ALA A 150 -1.08 -10.05 -11.55
CA ALA A 150 0.34 -10.38 -11.33
C ALA A 150 0.77 -10.15 -9.87
N LEU A 151 0.36 -9.03 -9.27
CA LEU A 151 0.63 -8.78 -7.84
C LEU A 151 -0.04 -9.81 -6.95
N LYS A 152 -1.31 -10.13 -7.19
CA LYS A 152 -2.05 -11.13 -6.42
C LYS A 152 -1.39 -12.51 -6.51
N ASN A 153 -0.91 -12.89 -7.68
CA ASN A 153 -0.17 -14.13 -7.89
C ASN A 153 1.15 -14.17 -7.12
N CYS A 154 1.80 -13.01 -6.91
CA CYS A 154 3.05 -12.91 -6.16
C CYS A 154 2.87 -12.77 -4.64
N GLU A 155 1.65 -12.51 -4.17
CA GLU A 155 1.39 -12.31 -2.74
C GLU A 155 1.59 -13.60 -1.93
N PRO A 156 2.51 -13.62 -0.93
CA PRO A 156 2.67 -14.74 -0.04
C PRO A 156 1.60 -14.76 1.05
N VAL A 157 1.09 -15.92 1.40
CA VAL A 157 0.13 -16.09 2.51
C VAL A 157 0.83 -16.14 3.86
N ILE A 158 1.96 -16.85 3.91
CA ILE A 158 2.74 -17.10 5.11
C ILE A 158 4.11 -16.43 4.96
N GLY A 159 4.60 -15.81 6.02
CA GLY A 159 5.94 -15.27 6.11
C GLY A 159 6.74 -15.98 7.19
N LEU A 160 8.03 -15.66 7.26
CA LEU A 160 8.94 -16.14 8.29
C LEU A 160 9.36 -14.98 9.18
N ALA A 161 9.23 -15.15 10.48
CA ALA A 161 9.71 -14.21 11.49
C ALA A 161 10.90 -14.82 12.24
N PRO A 162 12.04 -14.12 12.34
CA PRO A 162 13.15 -14.58 13.17
C PRO A 162 12.81 -14.35 14.64
N ILE A 163 12.75 -15.41 15.44
CA ILE A 163 12.53 -15.36 16.88
C ILE A 163 13.77 -15.87 17.57
N LEU A 164 14.29 -15.10 18.54
CA LEU A 164 15.41 -15.48 19.38
C LEU A 164 14.91 -16.35 20.54
N LYS A 165 15.39 -17.58 20.62
CA LYS A 165 15.12 -18.47 21.75
C LYS A 165 16.39 -19.24 22.13
N GLY A 166 16.79 -19.17 23.40
CA GLY A 166 18.00 -19.85 23.85
C GLY A 166 19.29 -19.41 23.14
N GLY A 167 19.40 -18.11 22.74
CA GLY A 167 20.57 -17.59 22.02
C GLY A 167 20.64 -17.93 20.53
N ARG A 168 19.65 -18.66 19.99
CA ARG A 168 19.57 -19.02 18.55
C ARG A 168 18.36 -18.39 17.88
N PHE A 169 18.51 -17.97 16.62
CA PHE A 169 17.42 -17.46 15.81
C PHE A 169 16.70 -18.60 15.07
N TYR A 170 15.41 -18.68 15.30
CA TYR A 170 14.53 -19.62 14.60
C TYR A 170 13.63 -18.89 13.64
N GLN A 171 13.49 -19.41 12.43
CA GLN A 171 12.56 -18.87 11.42
C GLN A 171 11.17 -19.46 11.64
N VAL A 172 10.31 -18.70 12.31
CA VAL A 172 8.97 -19.16 12.69
C VAL A 172 7.95 -18.74 11.63
N PRO A 173 7.09 -19.65 11.14
CA PRO A 173 6.03 -19.29 10.19
C PRO A 173 4.95 -18.44 10.87
N VAL A 174 4.60 -17.31 10.24
CA VAL A 174 3.63 -16.34 10.73
C VAL A 174 2.68 -15.95 9.59
N PRO A 175 1.35 -15.92 9.83
CA PRO A 175 0.41 -15.40 8.84
C PRO A 175 0.68 -13.92 8.61
N LEU A 176 0.56 -13.50 7.35
CA LEU A 176 0.81 -12.12 6.96
C LEU A 176 -0.52 -11.37 6.78
N SER A 177 -0.58 -10.13 7.24
CA SER A 177 -1.68 -9.22 6.92
C SER A 177 -1.66 -8.84 5.44
N ASP A 178 -2.81 -8.48 4.87
CA ASP A 178 -2.93 -8.17 3.43
C ASP A 178 -2.04 -6.99 3.00
N ARG A 179 -1.86 -6.00 3.87
CA ARG A 179 -0.91 -4.90 3.63
C ARG A 179 0.53 -5.41 3.50
N ARG A 180 0.92 -6.37 4.34
CA ARG A 180 2.26 -6.95 4.34
C ARG A 180 2.48 -7.87 3.14
N ARG A 181 1.47 -8.65 2.75
CA ARG A 181 1.50 -9.50 1.55
C ARG A 181 1.78 -8.66 0.31
N ARG A 182 0.95 -7.64 0.07
CA ARG A 182 1.12 -6.69 -1.06
C ARG A 182 2.46 -5.99 -1.04
N PHE A 183 2.90 -5.53 0.13
CA PHE A 183 4.21 -4.89 0.26
C PHE A 183 5.35 -5.82 -0.14
N LEU A 184 5.33 -7.09 0.27
CA LEU A 184 6.38 -8.06 -0.06
C LEU A 184 6.39 -8.36 -1.56
N ALA A 185 5.23 -8.58 -2.18
CA ALA A 185 5.11 -8.79 -3.61
C ALA A 185 5.70 -7.62 -4.42
N MET A 186 5.30 -6.39 -4.10
CA MET A 186 5.85 -5.19 -4.72
C MET A 186 7.36 -5.06 -4.52
N LYS A 187 7.85 -5.29 -3.30
CA LYS A 187 9.28 -5.21 -2.97
C LYS A 187 10.09 -6.21 -3.77
N TRP A 188 9.64 -7.46 -3.86
CA TRP A 188 10.34 -8.49 -4.62
C TRP A 188 10.38 -8.17 -6.10
N MET A 189 9.26 -7.76 -6.69
CA MET A 189 9.20 -7.35 -8.09
C MET A 189 10.16 -6.21 -8.42
N ILE A 190 10.20 -5.17 -7.57
CA ILE A 190 11.12 -4.04 -7.74
C ILE A 190 12.58 -4.50 -7.58
N THR A 191 12.86 -5.41 -6.64
CA THR A 191 14.23 -5.91 -6.40
C THR A 191 14.71 -6.69 -7.62
N GLU A 192 13.91 -7.62 -8.14
CA GLU A 192 14.24 -8.39 -9.36
C GLU A 192 14.46 -7.49 -10.58
N CYS A 193 13.62 -6.46 -10.75
CA CYS A 193 13.78 -5.50 -11.84
C CYS A 193 15.06 -4.66 -11.72
N ARG A 194 15.53 -4.41 -10.48
CA ARG A 194 16.77 -3.66 -10.22
C ARG A 194 18.03 -4.49 -10.38
N GLU A 195 17.94 -5.79 -10.19
CA GLU A 195 19.09 -6.69 -10.40
C GLU A 195 19.46 -6.73 -11.88
N LYS A 196 20.64 -6.21 -12.19
CA LYS A 196 21.16 -6.10 -13.56
C LYS A 196 21.70 -7.44 -14.05
N LYS A 197 20.82 -8.35 -14.38
CA LYS A 197 21.23 -9.62 -15.05
C LYS A 197 21.69 -9.37 -16.49
N HIS A 198 21.07 -8.37 -17.16
CA HIS A 198 21.41 -7.98 -18.53
C HIS A 198 21.63 -6.46 -18.62
N ARG A 199 22.80 -6.03 -19.08
CA ARG A 199 23.17 -4.61 -19.15
C ARG A 199 22.33 -3.79 -20.17
N ARG A 200 21.76 -4.43 -21.16
CA ARG A 200 21.07 -3.77 -22.29
C ARG A 200 19.58 -3.55 -22.08
N THR A 201 18.93 -4.25 -21.14
CA THR A 201 17.49 -4.10 -20.91
C THR A 201 17.21 -2.91 -19.98
N LEU A 202 16.30 -2.05 -20.42
CA LEU A 202 15.80 -0.94 -19.63
C LEU A 202 14.87 -1.43 -18.51
N MET A 203 14.78 -0.67 -17.43
CA MET A 203 13.91 -1.03 -16.29
C MET A 203 12.43 -1.18 -16.69
N PRO A 204 11.81 -0.33 -17.52
CA PRO A 204 10.43 -0.52 -17.94
C PRO A 204 10.19 -1.82 -18.69
N GLU A 205 11.12 -2.18 -19.58
CA GLU A 205 11.04 -3.42 -20.36
C GLU A 205 11.14 -4.67 -19.47
N LYS A 206 12.06 -4.64 -18.49
CA LYS A 206 12.20 -5.73 -17.54
C LYS A 206 10.99 -5.84 -16.62
N LEU A 207 10.46 -4.69 -16.15
CA LEU A 207 9.27 -4.67 -15.31
C LEU A 207 8.07 -5.27 -16.05
N SER A 208 7.88 -4.93 -17.32
CA SER A 208 6.79 -5.49 -18.11
C SER A 208 6.94 -6.99 -18.38
N GLN A 209 8.17 -7.48 -18.58
CA GLN A 209 8.43 -8.91 -18.70
C GLN A 209 8.11 -9.67 -17.40
N GLU A 210 8.56 -9.15 -16.26
CA GLU A 210 8.29 -9.75 -14.95
C GLU A 210 6.79 -9.73 -14.62
N LEU A 211 6.07 -8.65 -14.98
CA LEU A 211 4.62 -8.57 -14.81
C LEU A 211 3.88 -9.65 -15.62
N LEU A 212 4.27 -9.84 -16.89
CA LEU A 212 3.66 -10.87 -17.72
C LEU A 212 3.97 -12.28 -17.24
N GLN A 213 5.22 -12.54 -16.82
CA GLN A 213 5.58 -13.82 -16.24
C GLN A 213 4.81 -14.10 -14.95
N ALA A 214 4.69 -13.10 -14.07
CA ALA A 214 3.94 -13.21 -12.84
C ALA A 214 2.43 -13.40 -13.09
N PHE A 215 1.88 -12.79 -14.13
CA PHE A 215 0.50 -13.00 -14.56
C PHE A 215 0.25 -14.48 -14.92
N HIS A 216 1.19 -15.11 -15.61
CA HIS A 216 1.15 -16.54 -15.95
C HIS A 216 1.63 -17.45 -14.81
N ASN A 217 1.76 -16.97 -13.58
CA ASN A 217 2.30 -17.72 -12.44
C ASN A 217 3.72 -18.28 -12.65
N GLN A 218 4.51 -17.59 -13.44
CA GLN A 218 5.90 -17.94 -13.74
C GLN A 218 6.85 -16.82 -13.29
N GLY A 219 8.15 -17.08 -13.38
CA GLY A 219 9.16 -16.06 -13.11
C GLY A 219 9.78 -16.13 -11.72
N PRO A 220 10.84 -15.34 -11.50
CA PRO A 220 11.67 -15.38 -10.29
C PRO A 220 10.91 -14.91 -9.04
N VAL A 221 9.98 -13.96 -9.20
CA VAL A 221 9.20 -13.43 -8.07
C VAL A 221 8.23 -14.50 -7.53
N VAL A 222 7.56 -15.23 -8.42
CA VAL A 222 6.67 -16.33 -8.04
C VAL A 222 7.48 -17.48 -7.43
N LYS A 223 8.65 -17.79 -8.00
CA LYS A 223 9.57 -18.77 -7.39
C LYS A 223 9.95 -18.39 -5.97
N ARG A 224 10.29 -17.13 -5.73
CA ARG A 224 10.62 -16.62 -4.39
C ARG A 224 9.45 -16.79 -3.40
N LYS A 225 8.20 -16.60 -3.85
CA LYS A 225 7.01 -16.92 -3.05
C LYS A 225 6.97 -18.39 -2.67
N HIS A 226 7.16 -19.28 -3.65
CA HIS A 226 7.15 -20.73 -3.42
C HIS A 226 8.29 -21.18 -2.49
N ASP A 227 9.49 -20.63 -2.65
CA ASP A 227 10.65 -20.95 -1.79
C ASP A 227 10.37 -20.52 -0.34
N MET A 228 9.74 -19.36 -0.13
CA MET A 228 9.34 -18.92 1.21
C MET A 228 8.26 -19.82 1.82
N HIS A 229 7.26 -20.25 1.04
CA HIS A 229 6.24 -21.18 1.52
C HIS A 229 6.85 -22.54 1.85
N LYS A 230 7.80 -23.04 1.04
CA LYS A 230 8.55 -24.27 1.29
C LYS A 230 9.34 -24.22 2.61
N MET A 231 10.03 -23.10 2.85
CA MET A 231 10.73 -22.89 4.12
C MET A 231 9.76 -22.80 5.30
N ALA A 232 8.59 -22.20 5.13
CA ALA A 232 7.57 -22.12 6.16
C ALA A 232 6.98 -23.51 6.48
N GLU A 233 6.81 -24.35 5.49
CA GLU A 233 6.36 -25.72 5.65
C GLU A 233 7.39 -26.59 6.37
N ALA A 234 8.67 -26.51 5.98
CA ALA A 234 9.77 -27.18 6.65
C ALA A 234 9.88 -26.80 8.14
N ASN A 235 9.61 -25.51 8.45
CA ASN A 235 9.65 -25.00 9.81
C ASN A 235 8.31 -25.07 10.55
N ARG A 236 7.35 -25.82 10.04
CA ARG A 236 5.99 -25.95 10.62
C ARG A 236 6.01 -26.34 12.11
N ALA A 237 6.94 -27.22 12.50
CA ALA A 237 7.10 -27.65 13.89
C ALA A 237 7.44 -26.48 14.85
N LEU A 238 8.02 -25.39 14.35
CA LEU A 238 8.39 -24.23 15.16
C LEU A 238 7.25 -23.23 15.35
N ALA A 239 6.07 -23.47 14.80
CA ALA A 239 4.94 -22.55 14.88
C ALA A 239 4.50 -22.27 16.34
N HIS A 240 4.71 -23.21 17.25
CA HIS A 240 4.41 -23.04 18.68
C HIS A 240 5.37 -22.07 19.40
N TYR A 241 6.46 -21.62 18.77
CA TYR A 241 7.32 -20.58 19.33
C TYR A 241 6.73 -19.18 19.19
N ARG A 242 5.60 -19.06 18.57
CA ARG A 242 4.85 -17.83 18.42
C ARG A 242 4.07 -17.52 19.71
N TRP A 243 4.40 -16.42 20.38
CA TRP A 243 3.86 -16.05 21.69
C TRP A 243 2.68 -15.07 21.65
N TRP A 244 2.30 -14.54 20.51
CA TRP A 244 1.28 -13.50 20.38
C TRP A 244 0.12 -13.94 19.50
#